data_365a6f9b76317e510e03670dbae04873
#
_entry.id   365a6f9b76317e510e03670dbae04873
#
_cell.length_a   1.000
_cell.length_b   1.000
_cell.length_c   1.000
_cell.angle_alpha   90.00
_cell.angle_beta   90.00
_cell.angle_gamma   90.00
#
_symmetry.space_group_name_H-M   'P 1'
#
loop_
_entity.id
_entity.type
_entity.pdbx_description
1 polymer ?
#
loop_
_entity_poly.entity_id
_entity_poly.type
_entity_poly.pdbx_seq_one_letter_code
_entity_poly.pdbx_strand_id
1 'polypeptide(L)'
;MIRGFLFDLDGVLVDTAQYHFLAWQRMASELGIHFGEAENEQLKGVSRAESLNRILAWGRKALSDAEKQHWMTLKNEWYLELVRGMPANDYLPGAYEFLVASRAAGIKVALGSASKNAPLILERLGWMPLFDALVDGNVVTASKPDPEVFLEGARRLGLQPEECVVFEDSEAGVEAARRGGMKVVGIGQGLDADLLVTGLDRLTPDQVAQL
;
A
#
# COMPACT_ATOMS: atom_id res chain seq x y z
N MET A 1 -11.29 9.73 20.06
CA MET A 1 -9.86 9.56 20.46
C MET A 1 -9.24 8.49 19.59
N ILE A 2 -8.14 8.78 18.94
CA ILE A 2 -7.43 7.84 18.06
C ILE A 2 -6.75 6.75 18.89
N ARG A 3 -6.90 5.51 18.45
CA ARG A 3 -6.41 4.28 19.13
C ARG A 3 -5.78 3.28 18.18
N GLY A 4 -5.94 3.49 16.86
CA GLY A 4 -5.41 2.60 15.83
C GLY A 4 -4.76 3.37 14.68
N PHE A 5 -3.65 2.84 14.20
CA PHE A 5 -2.95 3.31 13.00
C PHE A 5 -2.95 2.19 11.96
N LEU A 6 -3.42 2.52 10.76
CA LEU A 6 -3.46 1.61 9.62
C LEU A 6 -2.49 2.11 8.55
N PHE A 7 -1.56 1.28 8.16
CA PHE A 7 -0.53 1.66 7.20
C PHE A 7 -0.74 0.98 5.87
N ASP A 8 -0.67 1.74 4.77
CA ASP A 8 -0.29 1.11 3.51
C ASP A 8 1.16 0.64 3.58
N LEU A 9 1.60 -0.15 2.63
CA LEU A 9 2.94 -0.72 2.59
C LEU A 9 3.86 0.05 1.65
N ASP A 10 3.50 0.04 0.36
CA ASP A 10 4.34 0.53 -0.73
C ASP A 10 4.30 2.07 -0.78
N GLY A 11 5.43 2.74 -0.61
CA GLY A 11 5.50 4.19 -0.56
C GLY A 11 5.21 4.82 0.82
N VAL A 12 4.82 4.01 1.82
CA VAL A 12 4.59 4.44 3.21
C VAL A 12 5.61 3.83 4.16
N LEU A 13 5.77 2.52 4.14
CA LEU A 13 6.70 1.79 5.01
C LEU A 13 7.95 1.34 4.27
N VAL A 14 7.81 0.98 2.99
CA VAL A 14 8.89 0.44 2.14
C VAL A 14 8.88 1.11 0.77
N ASP A 15 10.02 1.14 0.08
CA ASP A 15 10.15 1.64 -1.29
C ASP A 15 10.09 0.50 -2.32
N THR A 16 9.10 -0.36 -2.21
CA THR A 16 8.86 -1.42 -3.20
C THR A 16 8.04 -0.95 -4.40
N ALA A 17 7.55 0.28 -4.38
CA ALA A 17 6.86 0.91 -5.51
C ALA A 17 7.72 0.88 -6.78
N GLN A 18 9.04 1.09 -6.67
CA GLN A 18 9.99 0.97 -7.78
C GLN A 18 10.04 -0.45 -8.37
N TYR A 19 9.92 -1.50 -7.56
CA TYR A 19 9.92 -2.89 -8.05
C TYR A 19 8.62 -3.20 -8.78
N HIS A 20 7.49 -2.66 -8.31
CA HIS A 20 6.22 -2.72 -9.02
C HIS A 20 6.31 -2.02 -10.37
N PHE A 21 6.89 -0.82 -10.42
CA PHE A 21 7.11 -0.07 -11.65
C PHE A 21 7.93 -0.87 -12.66
N LEU A 22 9.09 -1.37 -12.28
CA LEU A 22 9.98 -2.14 -13.17
C LEU A 22 9.30 -3.40 -13.72
N ALA A 23 8.56 -4.12 -12.88
CA ALA A 23 7.88 -5.32 -13.31
C ALA A 23 6.70 -5.03 -14.25
N TRP A 24 5.94 -3.94 -14.03
CA TRP A 24 4.88 -3.48 -14.94
C TRP A 24 5.45 -2.93 -16.24
N GLN A 25 6.54 -2.17 -16.17
CA GLN A 25 7.21 -1.62 -17.35
C GLN A 25 7.71 -2.74 -18.26
N ARG A 26 8.31 -3.78 -17.69
CA ARG A 26 8.72 -4.97 -18.45
C ARG A 26 7.54 -5.64 -19.13
N MET A 27 6.45 -5.88 -18.42
CA MET A 27 5.23 -6.48 -18.99
C MET A 27 4.64 -5.63 -20.11
N ALA A 28 4.52 -4.32 -19.90
CA ALA A 28 4.00 -3.40 -20.90
C ALA A 28 4.87 -3.40 -22.18
N SER A 29 6.20 -3.42 -21.98
CA SER A 29 7.17 -3.49 -23.09
C SER A 29 7.00 -4.77 -23.91
N GLU A 30 6.86 -5.93 -23.28
CA GLU A 30 6.61 -7.22 -23.95
C GLU A 30 5.30 -7.20 -24.76
N LEU A 31 4.31 -6.44 -24.30
CA LEU A 31 3.05 -6.23 -24.99
C LEU A 31 3.09 -5.08 -26.03
N GLY A 32 4.23 -4.39 -26.16
CA GLY A 32 4.37 -3.23 -27.06
C GLY A 32 3.52 -2.04 -26.60
N ILE A 33 3.34 -1.86 -25.28
CA ILE A 33 2.58 -0.77 -24.66
C ILE A 33 3.57 0.20 -24.03
N HIS A 34 3.40 1.51 -24.27
CA HIS A 34 4.16 2.53 -23.54
C HIS A 34 3.71 2.58 -22.08
N PHE A 35 4.67 2.56 -21.15
CA PHE A 35 4.41 2.64 -19.72
C PHE A 35 5.56 3.37 -19.03
N GLY A 36 5.29 4.52 -18.48
CA GLY A 36 6.24 5.38 -17.78
C GLY A 36 5.79 5.72 -16.36
N GLU A 37 6.47 6.67 -15.75
CA GLU A 37 6.19 7.11 -14.38
C GLU A 37 4.78 7.69 -14.22
N ALA A 38 4.29 8.44 -15.22
CA ALA A 38 2.97 9.05 -15.19
C ALA A 38 1.83 8.00 -15.17
N GLU A 39 1.99 6.91 -15.93
CA GLU A 39 1.06 5.78 -15.91
C GLU A 39 1.19 5.01 -14.59
N ASN A 40 2.42 4.82 -14.11
CA ASN A 40 2.66 4.09 -12.86
C ASN A 40 2.03 4.79 -11.64
N GLU A 41 2.08 6.12 -11.59
CA GLU A 41 1.46 6.89 -10.51
C GLU A 41 -0.05 6.59 -10.39
N GLN A 42 -0.73 6.39 -11.51
CA GLN A 42 -2.15 6.02 -11.54
C GLN A 42 -2.43 4.57 -11.08
N LEU A 43 -1.40 3.73 -10.93
CA LEU A 43 -1.54 2.35 -10.45
C LEU A 43 -1.31 2.20 -8.94
N LYS A 44 -0.88 3.24 -8.25
CA LYS A 44 -0.68 3.20 -6.80
C LYS A 44 -1.98 2.87 -6.07
N GLY A 45 -1.91 2.01 -5.07
CA GLY A 45 -3.05 1.59 -4.27
C GLY A 45 -4.07 0.67 -4.98
N VAL A 46 -3.87 0.35 -6.28
CA VAL A 46 -4.79 -0.48 -7.07
C VAL A 46 -4.36 -1.94 -7.08
N SER A 47 -5.33 -2.85 -7.22
CA SER A 47 -5.04 -4.29 -7.30
C SER A 47 -4.29 -4.65 -8.59
N ARG A 48 -3.59 -5.80 -8.56
CA ARG A 48 -2.88 -6.33 -9.73
C ARG A 48 -3.77 -6.50 -10.95
N ALA A 49 -4.99 -7.01 -10.76
CA ALA A 49 -5.93 -7.22 -11.87
C ALA A 49 -6.38 -5.90 -12.48
N GLU A 50 -6.70 -4.92 -11.66
CA GLU A 50 -7.10 -3.59 -12.12
C GLU A 50 -5.92 -2.84 -12.78
N SER A 51 -4.72 -2.97 -12.26
CA SER A 51 -3.51 -2.41 -12.88
C SER A 51 -3.29 -2.95 -14.28
N LEU A 52 -3.41 -4.28 -14.47
CA LEU A 52 -3.33 -4.88 -15.80
C LEU A 52 -4.41 -4.35 -16.74
N ASN A 53 -5.67 -4.24 -16.27
CA ASN A 53 -6.76 -3.72 -17.09
C ASN A 53 -6.50 -2.29 -17.55
N ARG A 54 -5.98 -1.41 -16.69
CA ARG A 54 -5.59 -0.04 -17.04
C ARG A 54 -4.48 -0.01 -18.08
N ILE A 55 -3.42 -0.79 -17.90
CA ILE A 55 -2.31 -0.87 -18.87
C ILE A 55 -2.81 -1.34 -20.23
N LEU A 56 -3.66 -2.36 -20.28
CA LEU A 56 -4.25 -2.84 -21.52
C LEU A 56 -5.14 -1.78 -22.20
N ALA A 57 -5.92 -1.03 -21.42
CA ALA A 57 -6.73 0.06 -21.91
C ALA A 57 -5.88 1.17 -22.54
N TRP A 58 -4.80 1.59 -21.90
CA TRP A 58 -3.86 2.58 -22.46
C TRP A 58 -3.22 2.10 -23.77
N GLY A 59 -2.85 0.80 -23.83
CA GLY A 59 -2.32 0.18 -25.04
C GLY A 59 -3.37 -0.19 -26.09
N ARG A 60 -4.68 0.04 -25.81
CA ARG A 60 -5.80 -0.39 -26.64
C ARG A 60 -5.72 -1.87 -27.01
N LYS A 61 -5.31 -2.71 -26.06
CA LYS A 61 -5.19 -4.15 -26.24
C LYS A 61 -6.28 -4.90 -25.49
N ALA A 62 -6.74 -5.98 -26.09
CA ALA A 62 -7.65 -6.93 -25.48
C ALA A 62 -6.93 -8.28 -25.33
N LEU A 63 -7.03 -8.88 -24.15
CA LEU A 63 -6.53 -10.20 -23.84
C LEU A 63 -7.66 -11.05 -23.28
N SER A 64 -7.63 -12.33 -23.57
CA SER A 64 -8.50 -13.31 -22.91
C SER A 64 -8.17 -13.41 -21.40
N ASP A 65 -9.08 -13.95 -20.61
CA ASP A 65 -8.85 -14.13 -19.17
C ASP A 65 -7.64 -15.04 -18.89
N ALA A 66 -7.43 -16.05 -19.71
CA ALA A 66 -6.24 -16.92 -19.61
C ALA A 66 -4.93 -16.16 -19.87
N GLU A 67 -4.88 -15.30 -20.87
CA GLU A 67 -3.72 -14.44 -21.15
C GLU A 67 -3.51 -13.41 -20.05
N LYS A 68 -4.57 -12.79 -19.53
CA LYS A 68 -4.47 -11.88 -18.39
C LYS A 68 -3.89 -12.58 -17.16
N GLN A 69 -4.36 -13.78 -16.85
CA GLN A 69 -3.83 -14.57 -15.74
C GLN A 69 -2.36 -14.93 -15.95
N HIS A 70 -1.96 -15.32 -17.15
CA HIS A 70 -0.56 -15.58 -17.49
C HIS A 70 0.32 -14.35 -17.26
N TRP A 71 -0.08 -13.18 -17.78
CA TRP A 71 0.69 -11.95 -17.62
C TRP A 71 0.77 -11.45 -16.17
N MET A 72 -0.31 -11.59 -15.41
CA MET A 72 -0.29 -11.27 -13.96
C MET A 72 0.67 -12.20 -13.20
N THR A 73 0.73 -13.47 -13.54
CA THR A 73 1.65 -14.44 -12.93
C THR A 73 3.08 -14.08 -13.28
N LEU A 74 3.40 -13.91 -14.56
CA LEU A 74 4.74 -13.59 -15.04
C LEU A 74 5.26 -12.25 -14.46
N LYS A 75 4.43 -11.20 -14.47
CA LYS A 75 4.77 -9.93 -13.81
C LYS A 75 5.08 -10.12 -12.33
N ASN A 76 4.32 -10.97 -11.64
CA ASN A 76 4.55 -11.23 -10.23
C ASN A 76 5.87 -11.98 -9.99
N GLU A 77 6.24 -12.91 -10.84
CA GLU A 77 7.55 -13.61 -10.77
C GLU A 77 8.70 -12.60 -10.87
N TRP A 78 8.66 -11.68 -11.84
CA TRP A 78 9.67 -10.63 -11.98
C TRP A 78 9.72 -9.70 -10.77
N TYR A 79 8.56 -9.33 -10.22
CA TYR A 79 8.50 -8.55 -9.00
C TYR A 79 9.14 -9.29 -7.81
N LEU A 80 8.84 -10.58 -7.65
CA LEU A 80 9.40 -11.39 -6.57
C LEU A 80 10.91 -11.61 -6.72
N GLU A 81 11.44 -11.66 -7.94
CA GLU A 81 12.89 -11.68 -8.18
C GLU A 81 13.55 -10.41 -7.62
N LEU A 82 12.96 -9.24 -7.88
CA LEU A 82 13.45 -7.96 -7.36
C LEU A 82 13.35 -7.92 -5.83
N VAL A 83 12.22 -8.29 -5.25
CA VAL A 83 12.00 -8.34 -3.79
C VAL A 83 12.98 -9.29 -3.10
N ARG A 84 13.31 -10.44 -3.71
CA ARG A 84 14.33 -11.36 -3.15
C ARG A 84 15.72 -10.72 -3.04
N GLY A 85 16.02 -9.78 -3.92
CA GLY A 85 17.25 -8.99 -3.88
C GLY A 85 17.21 -7.77 -2.93
N MET A 86 16.04 -7.46 -2.37
CA MET A 86 15.83 -6.31 -1.48
C MET A 86 16.66 -6.45 -0.21
N PRO A 87 17.46 -5.44 0.18
CA PRO A 87 18.17 -5.43 1.46
C PRO A 87 17.19 -5.49 2.65
N ALA A 88 17.60 -6.08 3.76
CA ALA A 88 16.76 -6.19 4.96
C ALA A 88 16.47 -4.81 5.63
N ASN A 89 17.18 -3.78 5.25
CA ASN A 89 17.00 -2.39 5.71
C ASN A 89 16.45 -1.47 4.62
N ASP A 90 15.85 -2.03 3.57
CA ASP A 90 15.25 -1.28 2.46
C ASP A 90 13.83 -0.85 2.82
N TYR A 91 13.73 0.06 3.77
CA TYR A 91 12.48 0.67 4.22
C TYR A 91 12.62 2.18 4.27
N LEU A 92 11.49 2.86 4.23
CA LEU A 92 11.47 4.33 4.20
C LEU A 92 11.93 4.94 5.53
N PRO A 93 12.58 6.13 5.48
CA PRO A 93 13.09 6.79 6.67
C PRO A 93 12.01 7.00 7.75
N GLY A 94 12.32 6.60 8.99
CA GLY A 94 11.43 6.74 10.14
C GLY A 94 10.33 5.67 10.24
N ALA A 95 10.16 4.79 9.25
CA ALA A 95 9.07 3.81 9.24
C ALA A 95 9.17 2.83 10.43
N TYR A 96 10.35 2.25 10.65
CA TYR A 96 10.55 1.33 11.78
C TYR A 96 10.38 2.02 13.14
N GLU A 97 11.02 3.16 13.30
CA GLU A 97 11.00 3.94 14.53
C GLU A 97 9.57 4.39 14.88
N PHE A 98 8.79 4.83 13.88
CA PHE A 98 7.42 5.25 14.08
C PHE A 98 6.51 4.07 14.48
N LEU A 99 6.65 2.90 13.84
CA LEU A 99 5.90 1.69 14.23
C LEU A 99 6.21 1.29 15.68
N VAL A 100 7.49 1.26 16.07
CA VAL A 100 7.91 0.92 17.42
C VAL A 100 7.38 1.93 18.44
N ALA A 101 7.49 3.24 18.15
CA ALA A 101 6.98 4.30 19.01
C ALA A 101 5.45 4.25 19.16
N SER A 102 4.72 3.95 18.07
CA SER A 102 3.26 3.80 18.09
C SER A 102 2.82 2.68 19.05
N ARG A 103 3.49 1.52 18.98
CA ARG A 103 3.23 0.41 19.88
C ARG A 103 3.58 0.74 21.34
N ALA A 104 4.71 1.43 21.58
CA ALA A 104 5.10 1.88 22.90
C ALA A 104 4.09 2.88 23.51
N ALA A 105 3.43 3.68 22.67
CA ALA A 105 2.34 4.57 23.07
C ALA A 105 0.99 3.85 23.29
N GLY A 106 0.92 2.53 23.10
CA GLY A 106 -0.30 1.74 23.25
C GLY A 106 -1.27 1.85 22.08
N ILE A 107 -0.84 2.41 20.95
CA ILE A 107 -1.62 2.46 19.72
C ILE A 107 -1.58 1.10 19.03
N LYS A 108 -2.73 0.59 18.63
CA LYS A 108 -2.82 -0.63 17.83
C LYS A 108 -2.40 -0.36 16.39
N VAL A 109 -1.69 -1.31 15.77
CA VAL A 109 -1.11 -1.15 14.44
C VAL A 109 -1.62 -2.22 13.48
N ALA A 110 -2.16 -1.80 12.34
CA ALA A 110 -2.54 -2.72 11.26
C ALA A 110 -1.90 -2.34 9.93
N LEU A 111 -1.66 -3.36 9.11
CA LEU A 111 -1.37 -3.17 7.68
C LEU A 111 -2.68 -3.18 6.89
N GLY A 112 -2.81 -2.28 5.91
CA GLY A 112 -3.91 -2.21 4.94
C GLY A 112 -3.40 -2.02 3.51
N SER A 113 -2.90 -3.10 2.89
CA SER A 113 -2.24 -3.06 1.58
C SER A 113 -3.04 -3.77 0.50
N ALA A 114 -3.03 -3.24 -0.73
CA ALA A 114 -3.58 -3.92 -1.91
C ALA A 114 -2.66 -5.05 -2.42
N SER A 115 -1.41 -5.12 -1.95
CA SER A 115 -0.41 -6.09 -2.39
C SER A 115 -0.65 -7.47 -1.78
N LYS A 116 -0.75 -8.49 -2.64
CA LYS A 116 -0.77 -9.90 -2.20
C LYS A 116 0.57 -10.40 -1.65
N ASN A 117 1.64 -9.64 -1.86
CA ASN A 117 2.99 -9.98 -1.44
C ASN A 117 3.40 -9.28 -0.13
N ALA A 118 2.51 -8.49 0.47
CA ALA A 118 2.80 -7.73 1.69
C ALA A 118 3.33 -8.61 2.85
N PRO A 119 2.78 -9.79 3.14
CA PRO A 119 3.33 -10.65 4.18
C PRO A 119 4.78 -11.05 3.94
N LEU A 120 5.15 -11.38 2.70
CA LEU A 120 6.52 -11.75 2.33
C LEU A 120 7.50 -10.60 2.62
N ILE A 121 7.11 -9.36 2.31
CA ILE A 121 7.95 -8.18 2.56
C ILE A 121 8.15 -7.98 4.06
N LEU A 122 7.06 -8.04 4.85
CA LEU A 122 7.14 -7.91 6.31
C LEU A 122 7.97 -9.03 6.96
N GLU A 123 7.89 -10.26 6.45
CA GLU A 123 8.73 -11.38 6.91
C GLU A 123 10.22 -11.09 6.64
N ARG A 124 10.57 -10.61 5.45
CA ARG A 124 11.96 -10.26 5.10
C ARG A 124 12.53 -9.16 5.98
N LEU A 125 11.72 -8.19 6.36
CA LEU A 125 12.11 -7.10 7.27
C LEU A 125 12.12 -7.55 8.75
N GLY A 126 11.53 -8.71 9.08
CA GLY A 126 11.32 -9.13 10.47
C GLY A 126 10.24 -8.32 11.19
N TRP A 127 9.32 -7.68 10.45
CA TRP A 127 8.36 -6.73 11.01
C TRP A 127 6.99 -7.32 11.33
N MET A 128 6.75 -8.59 11.03
CA MET A 128 5.47 -9.26 11.36
C MET A 128 5.01 -9.02 12.81
N PRO A 129 5.92 -9.08 13.84
CA PRO A 129 5.51 -8.85 15.23
C PRO A 129 5.12 -7.39 15.56
N LEU A 130 5.38 -6.44 14.68
CA LEU A 130 5.03 -5.05 14.89
C LEU A 130 3.54 -4.75 14.60
N PHE A 131 2.84 -5.67 13.95
CA PHE A 131 1.44 -5.50 13.57
C PHE A 131 0.51 -6.35 14.41
N ASP A 132 -0.59 -5.76 14.88
CA ASP A 132 -1.68 -6.45 15.57
C ASP A 132 -2.67 -7.08 14.58
N ALA A 133 -2.72 -6.56 13.34
CA ALA A 133 -3.52 -7.10 12.25
C ALA A 133 -2.87 -6.86 10.88
N LEU A 134 -3.08 -7.80 9.95
CA LEU A 134 -2.64 -7.69 8.56
C LEU A 134 -3.83 -7.90 7.63
N VAL A 135 -4.08 -6.90 6.77
CA VAL A 135 -5.06 -6.99 5.69
C VAL A 135 -4.32 -6.71 4.39
N ASP A 136 -4.30 -7.70 3.51
CA ASP A 136 -3.59 -7.64 2.24
C ASP A 136 -4.51 -7.99 1.06
N GLY A 137 -3.99 -7.96 -0.15
CA GLY A 137 -4.74 -8.27 -1.37
C GLY A 137 -5.21 -9.73 -1.50
N ASN A 138 -4.92 -10.62 -0.52
CA ASN A 138 -5.50 -11.96 -0.46
C ASN A 138 -6.76 -12.00 0.42
N VAL A 139 -6.95 -10.98 1.27
CA VAL A 139 -8.05 -10.89 2.23
C VAL A 139 -9.25 -10.16 1.64
N VAL A 140 -8.99 -9.07 0.88
CA VAL A 140 -10.03 -8.20 0.34
C VAL A 140 -10.37 -8.54 -1.11
N THR A 141 -11.58 -8.19 -1.51
CA THR A 141 -12.09 -8.41 -2.87
C THR A 141 -12.10 -7.13 -3.70
N ALA A 142 -12.31 -5.99 -3.07
CA ALA A 142 -12.31 -4.68 -3.71
C ALA A 142 -10.96 -3.97 -3.53
N SER A 143 -10.58 -3.20 -4.56
CA SER A 143 -9.36 -2.38 -4.53
C SER A 143 -9.68 -0.96 -4.07
N LYS A 144 -8.70 -0.26 -3.51
CA LYS A 144 -8.77 1.20 -3.32
C LYS A 144 -9.20 1.88 -4.64
N PRO A 145 -10.13 2.80 -4.65
CA PRO A 145 -10.64 3.59 -3.51
C PRO A 145 -11.83 2.95 -2.75
N ASP A 146 -12.08 1.65 -2.86
CA ASP A 146 -13.01 0.98 -1.95
C ASP A 146 -12.40 0.90 -0.54
N PRO A 147 -13.18 1.20 0.52
CA PRO A 147 -12.68 1.24 1.89
C PRO A 147 -12.44 -0.13 2.52
N GLU A 148 -12.76 -1.24 1.84
CA GLU A 148 -12.78 -2.59 2.41
C GLU A 148 -11.50 -2.93 3.19
N VAL A 149 -10.32 -2.61 2.64
CA VAL A 149 -9.02 -2.93 3.23
C VAL A 149 -8.81 -2.25 4.59
N PHE A 150 -9.23 -1.01 4.73
CA PHE A 150 -9.08 -0.26 5.98
C PHE A 150 -10.19 -0.57 6.96
N LEU A 151 -11.43 -0.75 6.51
CA LEU A 151 -12.54 -1.18 7.38
C LEU A 151 -12.27 -2.56 7.98
N GLU A 152 -11.74 -3.50 7.20
CA GLU A 152 -11.33 -4.81 7.70
C GLU A 152 -10.16 -4.70 8.69
N GLY A 153 -9.22 -3.78 8.46
CA GLY A 153 -8.13 -3.47 9.38
C GLY A 153 -8.66 -2.99 10.75
N ALA A 154 -9.53 -1.97 10.74
CA ALA A 154 -10.16 -1.46 11.97
C ALA A 154 -10.97 -2.55 12.70
N ARG A 155 -11.73 -3.36 11.96
CA ARG A 155 -12.49 -4.49 12.50
C ARG A 155 -11.58 -5.49 13.21
N ARG A 156 -10.45 -5.86 12.61
CA ARG A 156 -9.47 -6.79 13.21
C ARG A 156 -8.79 -6.21 14.45
N LEU A 157 -8.58 -4.89 14.48
CA LEU A 157 -8.09 -4.20 15.66
C LEU A 157 -9.14 -4.09 16.78
N GLY A 158 -10.42 -4.36 16.48
CA GLY A 158 -11.55 -4.16 17.41
C GLY A 158 -11.81 -2.69 17.68
N LEU A 159 -11.65 -1.82 16.64
CA LEU A 159 -11.84 -0.38 16.71
C LEU A 159 -12.92 0.07 15.74
N GLN A 160 -13.54 1.23 16.04
CA GLN A 160 -14.40 1.91 15.08
C GLN A 160 -13.53 2.70 14.09
N PRO A 161 -14.00 2.94 12.86
CA PRO A 161 -13.25 3.73 11.87
C PRO A 161 -12.79 5.09 12.38
N GLU A 162 -13.62 5.79 13.13
CA GLU A 162 -13.34 7.12 13.68
C GLU A 162 -12.26 7.12 14.78
N GLU A 163 -11.90 5.94 15.28
CA GLU A 163 -10.78 5.73 16.22
C GLU A 163 -9.46 5.45 15.49
N CYS A 164 -9.47 5.45 14.15
CA CYS A 164 -8.34 5.05 13.32
C CYS A 164 -7.82 6.20 12.44
N VAL A 165 -6.49 6.19 12.23
CA VAL A 165 -5.81 7.02 11.24
C VAL A 165 -5.13 6.11 10.23
N VAL A 166 -5.32 6.43 8.95
CA VAL A 166 -4.66 5.74 7.83
C VAL A 166 -3.44 6.54 7.38
N PHE A 167 -2.36 5.84 7.06
CA PHE A 167 -1.14 6.40 6.44
C PHE A 167 -1.06 5.92 5.00
N GLU A 168 -1.01 6.85 4.04
CA GLU A 168 -1.15 6.58 2.62
C GLU A 168 -0.34 7.52 1.75
N ASP A 169 0.16 6.99 0.59
CA ASP A 169 0.92 7.78 -0.39
C ASP A 169 0.14 7.98 -1.71
N SER A 170 -1.07 7.44 -1.84
CA SER A 170 -1.87 7.46 -3.07
C SER A 170 -3.22 8.16 -2.92
N GLU A 171 -3.70 8.81 -3.99
CA GLU A 171 -5.04 9.40 -4.02
C GLU A 171 -6.13 8.35 -3.79
N ALA A 172 -5.97 7.15 -4.39
CA ALA A 172 -6.93 6.07 -4.23
C ALA A 172 -7.04 5.58 -2.78
N GLY A 173 -5.91 5.54 -2.05
CA GLY A 173 -5.91 5.14 -0.66
C GLY A 173 -6.43 6.22 0.28
N VAL A 174 -6.12 7.49 0.02
CA VAL A 174 -6.70 8.62 0.75
C VAL A 174 -8.22 8.63 0.62
N GLU A 175 -8.73 8.43 -0.60
CA GLU A 175 -10.17 8.34 -0.84
C GLU A 175 -10.80 7.12 -0.15
N ALA A 176 -10.12 5.96 -0.16
CA ALA A 176 -10.57 4.76 0.53
C ALA A 176 -10.71 5.00 2.05
N ALA A 177 -9.72 5.64 2.67
CA ALA A 177 -9.76 5.96 4.10
C ALA A 177 -10.91 6.93 4.43
N ARG A 178 -11.12 7.96 3.62
CA ARG A 178 -12.22 8.92 3.79
C ARG A 178 -13.60 8.27 3.65
N ARG A 179 -13.78 7.42 2.63
CA ARG A 179 -15.01 6.63 2.46
C ARG A 179 -15.25 5.69 3.63
N GLY A 180 -14.17 5.21 4.25
CA GLY A 180 -14.22 4.40 5.46
C GLY A 180 -14.51 5.18 6.74
N GLY A 181 -14.59 6.52 6.71
CA GLY A 181 -14.81 7.37 7.88
C GLY A 181 -13.57 7.54 8.76
N MET A 182 -12.37 7.33 8.19
CA MET A 182 -11.10 7.43 8.91
C MET A 182 -10.39 8.75 8.62
N LYS A 183 -9.56 9.19 9.55
CA LYS A 183 -8.59 10.26 9.34
C LYS A 183 -7.42 9.78 8.50
N VAL A 184 -6.74 10.68 7.79
CA VAL A 184 -5.66 10.34 6.87
C VAL A 184 -4.43 11.19 7.10
N VAL A 185 -3.29 10.54 7.25
CA VAL A 185 -1.95 11.13 7.08
C VAL A 185 -1.47 10.77 5.68
N GLY A 186 -1.34 11.78 4.83
CA GLY A 186 -0.77 11.63 3.49
C GLY A 186 0.76 11.68 3.53
N ILE A 187 1.41 10.71 2.90
CA ILE A 187 2.87 10.66 2.74
C ILE A 187 3.23 11.13 1.34
N GLY A 188 3.98 12.21 1.20
CA GLY A 188 4.37 12.76 -0.09
C GLY A 188 3.88 14.19 -0.33
N GLN A 189 3.40 14.48 -1.54
CA GLN A 189 2.92 15.81 -1.94
C GLN A 189 1.58 15.69 -2.70
N GLY A 190 0.78 16.75 -2.63
CA GLY A 190 -0.42 16.90 -3.47
C GLY A 190 -1.63 16.07 -3.04
N LEU A 191 -1.54 15.31 -1.94
CA LEU A 191 -2.65 14.52 -1.43
C LEU A 191 -3.60 15.39 -0.59
N ASP A 192 -4.91 15.17 -0.75
CA ASP A 192 -5.94 15.79 0.06
C ASP A 192 -6.15 15.00 1.37
N ALA A 193 -5.25 15.18 2.34
CA ALA A 193 -5.23 14.47 3.62
C ALA A 193 -5.46 15.41 4.81
N ASP A 194 -5.83 14.86 5.98
CA ASP A 194 -5.98 15.65 7.21
C ASP A 194 -4.63 16.20 7.71
N LEU A 195 -3.55 15.45 7.46
CA LEU A 195 -2.18 15.87 7.70
C LEU A 195 -1.32 15.39 6.53
N LEU A 196 -0.47 16.27 5.98
CA LEU A 196 0.43 15.94 4.88
C LEU A 196 1.89 16.06 5.34
N VAL A 197 2.68 15.02 5.13
CA VAL A 197 4.10 14.96 5.50
C VAL A 197 4.93 14.31 4.38
N THR A 198 6.22 14.58 4.37
CA THR A 198 7.14 13.99 3.39
C THR A 198 7.66 12.61 3.78
N GLY A 199 7.46 12.18 5.02
CA GLY A 199 7.91 10.89 5.54
C GLY A 199 7.57 10.73 7.02
N LEU A 200 7.63 9.50 7.51
CA LEU A 200 7.31 9.14 8.89
C LEU A 200 8.35 9.66 9.90
N ASP A 201 9.57 9.95 9.45
CA ASP A 201 10.63 10.58 10.25
C ASP A 201 10.27 12.01 10.73
N ARG A 202 9.20 12.59 10.20
CA ARG A 202 8.69 13.92 10.57
C ARG A 202 7.56 13.90 11.57
N LEU A 203 7.17 12.72 12.06
CA LEU A 203 5.99 12.53 12.92
C LEU A 203 6.33 11.87 14.24
N THR A 204 5.50 12.16 15.23
CA THR A 204 5.39 11.38 16.45
C THR A 204 3.97 10.81 16.59
N PRO A 205 3.80 9.63 17.26
CA PRO A 205 2.47 9.06 17.48
C PRO A 205 1.51 10.02 18.18
N ASP A 206 2.00 10.82 19.13
CA ASP A 206 1.19 11.78 19.89
C ASP A 206 0.62 12.89 19.00
N GLN A 207 1.39 13.38 18.00
CA GLN A 207 0.89 14.36 17.04
C GLN A 207 -0.27 13.81 16.20
N VAL A 208 -0.15 12.54 15.76
CA VAL A 208 -1.18 11.89 14.95
C VAL A 208 -2.42 11.54 15.80
N ALA A 209 -2.22 11.16 17.05
CA ALA A 209 -3.33 10.85 17.96
C ALA A 209 -4.22 12.05 18.32
N GLN A 210 -3.81 13.28 17.96
CA GLN A 210 -4.55 14.52 18.15
C GLN A 210 -5.42 14.91 16.95
N LEU A 211 -5.35 14.17 15.83
CA LEU A 211 -6.22 14.38 14.67
C LEU A 211 -7.67 13.99 15.01
#